data_f2f471d300bfb262fa1809e7f212286c
#
_entry.id   f2f471d300bfb262fa1809e7f212286c
#
_cell.length_a   1.000
_cell.length_b   1.000
_cell.length_c   1.000
_cell.angle_alpha   90.00
_cell.angle_beta   90.00
_cell.angle_gamma   90.00
#
_symmetry.space_group_name_H-M   'P 1'
#
loop_
_entity.id
_entity.type
_entity.pdbx_description
1 polymer ?
#
loop_
_entity_poly.entity_id
_entity_poly.type
_entity_poly.pdbx_seq_one_letter_code
_entity_poly.pdbx_strand_id
1 'polypeptide(L)'
;MSSPASPSPGPAVRLSAGDPDQGPLATGAVTLVLGGEAVDFELTVPAGPVAVEDLLPVFQGLSSLLAQRATARAAAQGRAVSCRAGCGACCRQLVPVAPAEARALARVVEAMPQPRQSQVRARFEAAVATVAEAGLFTTPSAPGEINRTVGLDYFRLGVACPFLVDEACSIHPDRPLSCREYLVTSSPAHCASLSAEGIEKLPLEGDPSMAVLKADLRDGWLPLIHALAFDQSAPPSPRDRTGPQILADVMGRL
;
A
#
# COMPACT_ATOMS: atom_id res chain seq x y z
N MET A 1 22.05 -2.36 44.73
CA MET A 1 21.16 -1.70 43.74
C MET A 1 21.11 -2.64 42.54
N SER A 2 20.07 -3.47 42.43
CA SER A 2 19.92 -4.42 41.32
C SER A 2 19.36 -3.67 40.13
N SER A 3 20.09 -3.66 39.00
CA SER A 3 19.58 -3.17 37.72
C SER A 3 18.32 -3.94 37.35
N PRO A 4 17.26 -3.28 36.87
CA PRO A 4 16.10 -3.98 36.34
C PRO A 4 16.54 -4.81 35.12
N ALA A 5 16.20 -6.09 35.13
CA ALA A 5 16.40 -6.98 33.99
C ALA A 5 15.67 -6.41 32.79
N SER A 6 16.38 -6.24 31.66
CA SER A 6 15.76 -5.89 30.40
C SER A 6 14.70 -6.94 30.08
N PRO A 7 13.49 -6.55 29.64
CA PRO A 7 12.48 -7.52 29.26
C PRO A 7 13.04 -8.39 28.13
N SER A 8 12.83 -9.70 28.23
CA SER A 8 13.19 -10.63 27.15
C SER A 8 12.52 -10.17 25.84
N PRO A 9 13.25 -10.12 24.73
CA PRO A 9 12.65 -9.76 23.45
C PRO A 9 11.49 -10.72 23.14
N GLY A 10 10.37 -10.17 22.68
CA GLY A 10 9.25 -10.96 22.20
C GLY A 10 9.67 -11.80 20.97
N PRO A 11 8.83 -12.76 20.55
CA PRO A 11 9.15 -13.54 19.36
C PRO A 11 9.27 -12.63 18.15
N ALA A 12 10.28 -12.90 17.29
CA ALA A 12 10.51 -12.13 16.06
C ALA A 12 9.28 -12.20 15.13
N VAL A 13 8.94 -11.07 14.52
CA VAL A 13 7.89 -10.99 13.50
C VAL A 13 8.43 -11.58 12.20
N ARG A 14 7.75 -12.59 11.66
CA ARG A 14 8.15 -13.25 10.41
C ARG A 14 7.38 -12.71 9.24
N LEU A 15 8.09 -12.19 8.24
CA LEU A 15 7.53 -11.75 6.98
C LEU A 15 8.30 -12.41 5.84
N SER A 16 7.58 -12.90 4.83
CA SER A 16 8.20 -13.60 3.72
C SER A 16 7.59 -13.22 2.37
N ALA A 17 8.42 -13.25 1.35
CA ALA A 17 8.04 -13.22 -0.05
C ALA A 17 8.87 -14.24 -0.82
N GLY A 18 8.32 -14.74 -1.94
CA GLY A 18 8.93 -15.74 -2.79
C GLY A 18 8.47 -17.16 -2.48
N ASP A 19 8.70 -18.02 -3.45
CA ASP A 19 8.34 -19.43 -3.44
C ASP A 19 9.64 -20.24 -3.49
N PRO A 20 9.92 -21.12 -2.52
CA PRO A 20 11.13 -21.94 -2.53
C PRO A 20 11.24 -22.86 -3.77
N ASP A 21 10.13 -23.20 -4.41
CA ASP A 21 10.12 -23.99 -5.63
C ASP A 21 10.56 -23.17 -6.87
N GLN A 22 10.56 -21.84 -6.77
CA GLN A 22 10.98 -20.93 -7.85
C GLN A 22 12.43 -20.45 -7.72
N GLY A 23 13.13 -20.81 -6.65
CA GLY A 23 14.53 -20.46 -6.47
C GLY A 23 14.97 -20.31 -5.02
N PRO A 24 16.26 -20.08 -4.78
CA PRO A 24 16.80 -19.95 -3.43
C PRO A 24 16.24 -18.72 -2.71
N LEU A 25 15.94 -18.88 -1.43
CA LEU A 25 15.53 -17.82 -0.53
C LEU A 25 16.69 -17.42 0.41
N ALA A 26 16.76 -16.15 0.76
CA ALA A 26 17.63 -15.59 1.77
C ALA A 26 16.80 -15.15 2.98
N THR A 27 17.23 -15.58 4.17
CA THR A 27 16.61 -15.15 5.43
C THR A 27 17.59 -14.28 6.20
N GLY A 28 17.12 -13.15 6.72
CA GLY A 28 17.89 -12.22 7.53
C GLY A 28 17.07 -11.69 8.69
N ALA A 29 17.77 -11.26 9.74
CA ALA A 29 17.15 -10.59 10.88
C ALA A 29 17.41 -9.08 10.82
N VAL A 30 16.41 -8.30 11.18
CA VAL A 30 16.51 -6.84 11.33
C VAL A 30 15.71 -6.41 12.56
N THR A 31 16.26 -5.46 13.32
CA THR A 31 15.56 -4.84 14.45
C THR A 31 15.15 -3.42 14.03
N LEU A 32 13.87 -3.10 14.14
CA LEU A 32 13.35 -1.75 13.99
C LEU A 32 12.97 -1.17 15.34
N VAL A 33 13.19 0.14 15.51
CA VAL A 33 12.69 0.85 16.69
C VAL A 33 11.35 1.47 16.33
N LEU A 34 10.27 0.89 16.84
CA LEU A 34 8.91 1.30 16.59
C LEU A 34 8.30 1.89 17.87
N GLY A 35 8.02 3.21 17.86
CA GLY A 35 7.48 3.91 19.04
C GLY A 35 8.36 3.84 20.29
N GLY A 36 9.68 3.73 20.11
CA GLY A 36 10.65 3.58 21.19
C GLY A 36 10.89 2.14 21.63
N GLU A 37 10.19 1.16 21.06
CA GLU A 37 10.37 -0.27 21.35
C GLU A 37 11.17 -0.94 20.24
N ALA A 38 12.14 -1.78 20.59
CA ALA A 38 12.85 -2.64 19.65
C ALA A 38 11.95 -3.80 19.25
N VAL A 39 11.72 -3.97 17.96
CA VAL A 39 10.94 -5.07 17.38
C VAL A 39 11.82 -5.85 16.42
N ASP A 40 12.00 -7.12 16.69
CA ASP A 40 12.81 -8.00 15.87
C ASP A 40 11.98 -8.61 14.75
N PHE A 41 12.55 -8.61 13.55
CA PHE A 41 11.98 -9.20 12.35
C PHE A 41 12.89 -10.29 11.80
N GLU A 42 12.30 -11.37 11.34
CA GLU A 42 12.92 -12.37 10.50
C GLU A 42 12.29 -12.24 9.11
N LEU A 43 13.08 -11.85 8.12
CA LEU A 43 12.62 -11.52 6.78
C LEU A 43 13.19 -12.53 5.79
N THR A 44 12.31 -13.17 5.01
CA THR A 44 12.70 -14.16 3.99
C THR A 44 12.27 -13.65 2.61
N VAL A 45 13.23 -13.55 1.68
CA VAL A 45 13.02 -13.03 0.33
C VAL A 45 13.82 -13.84 -0.69
N PRO A 46 13.49 -13.78 -2.00
CA PRO A 46 14.31 -14.41 -3.03
C PRO A 46 15.76 -13.92 -2.98
N ALA A 47 16.72 -14.85 -3.00
CA ALA A 47 18.14 -14.53 -2.89
C ALA A 47 18.73 -13.92 -4.17
N GLY A 48 18.14 -14.26 -5.32
CA GLY A 48 18.58 -13.81 -6.65
C GLY A 48 17.95 -12.50 -7.10
N PRO A 49 18.23 -12.07 -8.34
CA PRO A 49 17.63 -10.92 -8.99
C PRO A 49 16.11 -11.06 -9.14
N VAL A 50 15.37 -10.07 -8.63
CA VAL A 50 13.90 -10.05 -8.62
C VAL A 50 13.35 -8.66 -8.90
N ALA A 51 12.08 -8.57 -9.21
CA ALA A 51 11.36 -7.31 -9.30
C ALA A 51 10.86 -6.86 -7.92
N VAL A 52 10.62 -5.55 -7.76
CA VAL A 52 10.12 -4.98 -6.49
C VAL A 52 8.75 -5.57 -6.13
N GLU A 53 7.88 -5.79 -7.11
CA GLU A 53 6.57 -6.39 -6.89
C GLU A 53 6.62 -7.81 -6.32
N ASP A 54 7.71 -8.53 -6.49
CA ASP A 54 7.88 -9.87 -5.93
C ASP A 54 8.09 -9.83 -4.39
N LEU A 55 8.47 -8.65 -3.84
CA LEU A 55 8.65 -8.42 -2.40
C LEU A 55 7.44 -7.75 -1.72
N LEU A 56 6.42 -7.34 -2.47
CA LEU A 56 5.23 -6.68 -1.89
C LEU A 56 4.60 -7.42 -0.72
N PRO A 57 4.53 -8.77 -0.67
CA PRO A 57 4.00 -9.47 0.49
C PRO A 57 4.70 -9.11 1.81
N VAL A 58 6.03 -8.91 1.80
CA VAL A 58 6.78 -8.46 2.98
C VAL A 58 6.34 -7.04 3.39
N PHE A 59 6.28 -6.11 2.44
CA PHE A 59 5.92 -4.72 2.72
C PHE A 59 4.46 -4.57 3.13
N GLN A 60 3.56 -5.38 2.55
CA GLN A 60 2.15 -5.46 2.96
C GLN A 60 2.00 -6.02 4.38
N GLY A 61 2.79 -7.03 4.74
CA GLY A 61 2.86 -7.56 6.10
C GLY A 61 3.34 -6.50 7.09
N LEU A 62 4.38 -5.75 6.73
CA LEU A 62 4.91 -4.64 7.54
C LEU A 62 3.86 -3.53 7.72
N SER A 63 3.24 -3.04 6.65
CA SER A 63 2.16 -2.04 6.75
C SER A 63 1.02 -2.52 7.66
N SER A 64 0.65 -3.81 7.55
CA SER A 64 -0.41 -4.39 8.37
C SER A 64 -0.03 -4.43 9.86
N LEU A 65 1.23 -4.76 10.18
CA LEU A 65 1.75 -4.73 11.53
C LEU A 65 1.75 -3.30 12.11
N LEU A 66 2.26 -2.32 11.37
CA LEU A 66 2.28 -0.93 11.79
C LEU A 66 0.86 -0.39 12.04
N ALA A 67 -0.10 -0.73 11.15
CA ALA A 67 -1.51 -0.40 11.32
C ALA A 67 -2.11 -1.04 12.57
N GLN A 68 -1.80 -2.31 12.86
CA GLN A 68 -2.25 -2.99 14.08
C GLN A 68 -1.67 -2.35 15.35
N ARG A 69 -0.37 -2.05 15.37
CA ARG A 69 0.27 -1.36 16.50
C ARG A 69 -0.33 0.02 16.75
N ALA A 70 -0.54 0.81 15.69
CA ALA A 70 -1.16 2.12 15.79
C ALA A 70 -2.61 2.01 16.33
N THR A 71 -3.37 1.03 15.85
CA THR A 71 -4.74 0.74 16.33
C THR A 71 -4.74 0.38 17.82
N ALA A 72 -3.84 -0.48 18.26
CA ALA A 72 -3.71 -0.86 19.67
C ALA A 72 -3.34 0.34 20.57
N ARG A 73 -2.44 1.22 20.11
CA ARG A 73 -2.11 2.46 20.83
C ARG A 73 -3.29 3.42 20.91
N ALA A 74 -4.03 3.59 19.82
CA ALA A 74 -5.24 4.42 19.85
C ALA A 74 -6.26 3.87 20.86
N ALA A 75 -6.48 2.56 20.86
CA ALA A 75 -7.38 1.90 21.82
C ALA A 75 -6.93 2.11 23.27
N ALA A 76 -5.62 2.00 23.56
CA ALA A 76 -5.07 2.26 24.88
C ALA A 76 -5.26 3.73 25.35
N GLN A 77 -5.47 4.67 24.39
CA GLN A 77 -5.79 6.07 24.63
C GLN A 77 -7.30 6.35 24.63
N GLY A 78 -8.14 5.33 24.62
CA GLY A 78 -9.61 5.46 24.56
C GLY A 78 -10.15 5.91 23.20
N ARG A 79 -9.34 5.84 22.13
CA ARG A 79 -9.75 6.20 20.77
C ARG A 79 -9.97 4.94 19.92
N ALA A 80 -11.11 4.84 19.26
CA ALA A 80 -11.44 3.73 18.38
C ALA A 80 -11.15 4.09 16.91
N VAL A 81 -10.54 3.19 16.16
CA VAL A 81 -10.41 3.30 14.72
C VAL A 81 -11.77 3.09 14.07
N SER A 82 -12.20 4.03 13.24
CA SER A 82 -13.50 4.01 12.56
C SER A 82 -13.50 3.17 11.28
N CYS A 83 -12.32 2.88 10.73
CA CYS A 83 -12.16 2.05 9.55
C CYS A 83 -12.52 0.59 9.85
N ARG A 84 -13.45 0.02 9.06
CA ARG A 84 -13.94 -1.35 9.21
C ARG A 84 -14.32 -1.95 7.87
N ALA A 85 -14.54 -3.24 7.80
CA ALA A 85 -15.13 -3.88 6.64
C ALA A 85 -16.48 -3.21 6.28
N GLY A 86 -16.71 -2.94 5.01
CA GLY A 86 -17.88 -2.21 4.54
C GLY A 86 -17.77 -0.68 4.63
N CYS A 87 -16.60 -0.12 4.96
CA CYS A 87 -16.35 1.31 4.90
C CYS A 87 -15.62 1.66 3.60
N GLY A 88 -16.37 2.10 2.57
CA GLY A 88 -15.84 2.54 1.27
C GLY A 88 -15.57 4.04 1.15
N ALA A 89 -15.65 4.82 2.24
CA ALA A 89 -15.56 6.28 2.18
C ALA A 89 -14.26 6.78 1.52
N CYS A 90 -13.10 6.22 1.88
CA CYS A 90 -11.81 6.58 1.29
C CYS A 90 -11.59 6.00 -0.13
N CYS A 91 -12.42 5.06 -0.58
CA CYS A 91 -12.32 4.49 -1.93
C CYS A 91 -12.77 5.45 -3.05
N ARG A 92 -13.08 6.68 -2.73
CA ARG A 92 -13.34 7.78 -3.68
C ARG A 92 -12.25 8.83 -3.68
N GLN A 93 -11.20 8.62 -2.89
CA GLN A 93 -10.03 9.48 -2.84
C GLN A 93 -8.97 9.02 -3.85
N LEU A 94 -8.12 9.94 -4.26
CA LEU A 94 -6.95 9.62 -5.08
C LEU A 94 -6.02 8.70 -4.30
N VAL A 95 -5.77 7.52 -4.84
CA VAL A 95 -4.86 6.53 -4.26
C VAL A 95 -3.59 6.49 -5.10
N PRO A 96 -2.46 7.02 -4.60
CA PRO A 96 -1.17 6.88 -5.26
C PRO A 96 -0.64 5.45 -5.04
N VAL A 97 -0.08 4.86 -6.08
CA VAL A 97 0.58 3.56 -6.04
C VAL A 97 1.93 3.62 -6.73
N ALA A 98 2.87 2.79 -6.27
CA ALA A 98 4.14 2.59 -6.96
C ALA A 98 3.94 1.75 -8.24
N PRO A 99 4.83 1.85 -9.24
CA PRO A 99 4.81 0.99 -10.42
C PRO A 99 4.73 -0.52 -10.08
N ALA A 100 5.48 -0.96 -9.08
CA ALA A 100 5.44 -2.34 -8.58
C ALA A 100 4.04 -2.73 -8.07
N GLU A 101 3.36 -1.84 -7.36
CA GLU A 101 2.00 -2.09 -6.88
C GLU A 101 0.99 -2.14 -8.03
N ALA A 102 1.17 -1.28 -9.05
CA ALA A 102 0.32 -1.29 -10.25
C ALA A 102 0.39 -2.64 -10.97
N ARG A 103 1.59 -3.19 -11.14
CA ARG A 103 1.80 -4.53 -11.73
C ARG A 103 1.18 -5.63 -10.89
N ALA A 104 1.35 -5.57 -9.57
CA ALA A 104 0.72 -6.53 -8.66
C ALA A 104 -0.81 -6.48 -8.75
N LEU A 105 -1.40 -5.29 -8.84
CA LEU A 105 -2.85 -5.12 -9.04
C LEU A 105 -3.32 -5.68 -10.38
N ALA A 106 -2.53 -5.51 -11.46
CA ALA A 106 -2.85 -6.12 -12.75
C ALA A 106 -2.87 -7.65 -12.65
N ARG A 107 -1.88 -8.28 -12.00
CA ARG A 107 -1.86 -9.73 -11.73
C ARG A 107 -3.07 -10.18 -10.92
N VAL A 108 -3.48 -9.42 -9.89
CA VAL A 108 -4.69 -9.71 -9.11
C VAL A 108 -5.92 -9.72 -10.00
N VAL A 109 -6.05 -8.74 -10.91
CA VAL A 109 -7.18 -8.70 -11.86
C VAL A 109 -7.11 -9.84 -12.85
N GLU A 110 -5.94 -10.19 -13.36
CA GLU A 110 -5.76 -11.32 -14.29
C GLU A 110 -6.15 -12.66 -13.67
N ALA A 111 -5.89 -12.85 -12.40
CA ALA A 111 -6.24 -14.07 -11.66
C ALA A 111 -7.74 -14.15 -11.31
N MET A 112 -8.53 -13.10 -11.52
CA MET A 112 -9.96 -13.11 -11.21
C MET A 112 -10.73 -14.03 -12.17
N PRO A 113 -11.70 -14.81 -11.65
CA PRO A 113 -12.60 -15.58 -12.52
C PRO A 113 -13.55 -14.66 -13.30
N GLN A 114 -14.03 -15.14 -14.47
CA GLN A 114 -15.11 -14.48 -15.19
C GLN A 114 -16.45 -14.71 -14.47
N PRO A 115 -17.41 -13.74 -14.51
CA PRO A 115 -17.33 -12.44 -15.19
C PRO A 115 -16.66 -11.31 -14.38
N ARG A 116 -16.17 -11.59 -13.16
CA ARG A 116 -15.60 -10.58 -12.25
C ARG A 116 -14.43 -9.83 -12.88
N GLN A 117 -13.54 -10.53 -13.58
CA GLN A 117 -12.40 -9.92 -14.26
C GLN A 117 -12.85 -8.85 -15.27
N SER A 118 -13.78 -9.19 -16.17
CA SER A 118 -14.31 -8.25 -17.16
C SER A 118 -15.01 -7.05 -16.51
N GLN A 119 -15.76 -7.26 -15.45
CA GLN A 119 -16.45 -6.18 -14.73
C GLN A 119 -15.45 -5.22 -14.07
N VAL A 120 -14.36 -5.73 -13.48
CA VAL A 120 -13.33 -4.88 -12.88
C VAL A 120 -12.59 -4.11 -13.95
N ARG A 121 -12.21 -4.73 -15.07
CA ARG A 121 -11.57 -4.05 -16.20
C ARG A 121 -12.45 -2.91 -16.75
N ALA A 122 -13.73 -3.14 -16.98
CA ALA A 122 -14.66 -2.10 -17.43
C ALA A 122 -14.76 -0.92 -16.44
N ARG A 123 -14.67 -1.16 -15.13
CA ARG A 123 -14.63 -0.07 -14.13
C ARG A 123 -13.33 0.72 -14.19
N PHE A 124 -12.19 0.08 -14.45
CA PHE A 124 -10.92 0.78 -14.68
C PHE A 124 -11.02 1.68 -15.91
N GLU A 125 -11.52 1.17 -17.03
CA GLU A 125 -11.70 1.92 -18.27
C GLU A 125 -12.63 3.13 -18.06
N ALA A 126 -13.77 2.95 -17.40
CA ALA A 126 -14.69 4.03 -17.08
C ALA A 126 -14.07 5.09 -16.17
N ALA A 127 -13.31 4.68 -15.14
CA ALA A 127 -12.63 5.60 -14.24
C ALA A 127 -11.57 6.44 -14.98
N VAL A 128 -10.75 5.81 -15.83
CA VAL A 128 -9.75 6.50 -16.65
C VAL A 128 -10.41 7.48 -17.61
N ALA A 129 -11.49 7.09 -18.29
CA ALA A 129 -12.21 7.96 -19.22
C ALA A 129 -12.74 9.21 -18.49
N THR A 130 -13.42 9.05 -17.35
CA THR A 130 -13.96 10.16 -16.55
C THR A 130 -12.87 11.16 -16.13
N VAL A 131 -11.73 10.65 -15.69
CA VAL A 131 -10.61 11.48 -15.22
C VAL A 131 -9.93 12.21 -16.39
N ALA A 132 -9.79 11.54 -17.55
CA ALA A 132 -9.23 12.12 -18.76
C ALA A 132 -10.14 13.23 -19.33
N GLU A 133 -11.46 13.03 -19.36
CA GLU A 133 -12.45 14.04 -19.78
C GLU A 133 -12.40 15.30 -18.90
N ALA A 134 -12.08 15.15 -17.61
CA ALA A 134 -11.87 16.26 -16.70
C ALA A 134 -10.48 16.92 -16.84
N GLY A 135 -9.61 16.45 -17.73
CA GLY A 135 -8.26 16.97 -17.95
C GLY A 135 -7.26 16.60 -16.84
N LEU A 136 -7.60 15.66 -15.95
CA LEU A 136 -6.69 15.17 -14.92
C LEU A 136 -5.96 13.92 -15.43
N PHE A 137 -4.65 13.82 -15.10
CA PHE A 137 -3.82 12.64 -15.40
C PHE A 137 -3.91 12.17 -16.87
N THR A 138 -3.72 13.10 -17.81
CA THR A 138 -3.78 12.83 -19.25
C THR A 138 -2.68 11.89 -19.75
N THR A 139 -1.65 11.62 -18.95
CA THR A 139 -0.58 10.65 -19.22
C THR A 139 -0.44 9.70 -18.03
N PRO A 140 -0.28 8.37 -18.28
CA PRO A 140 -0.17 7.36 -17.20
C PRO A 140 1.05 7.53 -16.28
N SER A 141 2.02 8.33 -16.65
CA SER A 141 3.34 8.39 -16.01
C SER A 141 3.88 9.81 -15.85
N ALA A 142 3.07 10.76 -15.42
CA ALA A 142 3.63 12.01 -14.94
C ALA A 142 3.92 11.88 -13.44
N PRO A 143 5.18 11.81 -12.99
CA PRO A 143 5.53 12.02 -11.60
C PRO A 143 5.27 13.49 -11.27
N GLY A 144 4.01 13.81 -11.01
CA GLY A 144 3.62 15.09 -10.47
C GLY A 144 3.68 15.03 -8.96
N GLU A 145 3.86 16.16 -8.29
CA GLU A 145 3.64 16.21 -6.85
C GLU A 145 2.19 15.79 -6.55
N ILE A 146 2.04 14.82 -5.63
CA ILE A 146 0.73 14.53 -5.03
C ILE A 146 0.37 15.75 -4.20
N ASN A 147 -0.25 16.74 -4.82
CA ASN A 147 -0.66 17.92 -4.10
C ASN A 147 -2.15 17.83 -3.71
N ARG A 148 -2.52 18.61 -2.70
CA ARG A 148 -3.87 18.63 -2.16
C ARG A 148 -4.92 19.04 -3.22
N THR A 149 -4.57 19.93 -4.14
CA THR A 149 -5.49 20.42 -5.18
C THR A 149 -5.89 19.29 -6.11
N VAL A 150 -4.92 18.54 -6.64
CA VAL A 150 -5.18 17.38 -7.52
C VAL A 150 -6.03 16.33 -6.80
N GLY A 151 -5.74 16.05 -5.51
CA GLY A 151 -6.55 15.14 -4.70
C GLY A 151 -8.00 15.59 -4.52
N LEU A 152 -8.22 16.90 -4.31
CA LEU A 152 -9.56 17.48 -4.20
C LEU A 152 -10.31 17.48 -5.54
N ASP A 153 -9.63 17.79 -6.63
CA ASP A 153 -10.24 17.77 -7.96
C ASP A 153 -10.63 16.34 -8.37
N TYR A 154 -9.77 15.36 -8.12
CA TYR A 154 -10.12 13.95 -8.29
C TYR A 154 -11.34 13.55 -7.45
N PHE A 155 -11.37 13.95 -6.17
CA PHE A 155 -12.50 13.64 -5.28
C PHE A 155 -13.82 14.24 -5.79
N ARG A 156 -13.80 15.46 -6.33
CA ARG A 156 -14.99 16.12 -6.90
C ARG A 156 -15.61 15.39 -8.08
N LEU A 157 -14.81 14.61 -8.83
CA LEU A 157 -15.32 13.78 -9.92
C LEU A 157 -16.17 12.61 -9.43
N GLY A 158 -16.08 12.25 -8.13
CA GLY A 158 -16.85 11.15 -7.57
C GLY A 158 -16.44 9.77 -8.09
N VAL A 159 -15.27 9.65 -8.72
CA VAL A 159 -14.77 8.38 -9.26
C VAL A 159 -14.49 7.40 -8.14
N ALA A 160 -15.24 6.32 -8.10
CA ALA A 160 -15.02 5.24 -7.14
C ALA A 160 -13.84 4.35 -7.58
N CYS A 161 -13.11 3.83 -6.61
CA CYS A 161 -12.09 2.81 -6.85
C CYS A 161 -12.69 1.62 -7.61
N PRO A 162 -12.07 1.13 -8.71
CA PRO A 162 -12.61 0.00 -9.49
C PRO A 162 -12.84 -1.29 -8.69
N PHE A 163 -12.19 -1.42 -7.54
CA PHE A 163 -12.35 -2.55 -6.62
C PHE A 163 -13.44 -2.35 -5.56
N LEU A 164 -14.10 -1.20 -5.53
CA LEU A 164 -15.21 -0.95 -4.60
C LEU A 164 -16.46 -1.70 -5.05
N VAL A 165 -16.98 -2.58 -4.18
CA VAL A 165 -18.24 -3.32 -4.37
C VAL A 165 -19.01 -3.27 -3.06
N ASP A 166 -20.25 -2.80 -3.09
CA ASP A 166 -21.14 -2.72 -1.92
C ASP A 166 -20.46 -2.06 -0.71
N GLU A 167 -19.81 -0.90 -0.95
CA GLU A 167 -19.01 -0.14 0.03
C GLU A 167 -17.86 -0.94 0.69
N ALA A 168 -17.44 -2.05 0.10
CA ALA A 168 -16.32 -2.87 0.55
C ALA A 168 -15.23 -3.01 -0.51
N CYS A 169 -13.97 -3.10 -0.08
CA CYS A 169 -12.86 -3.42 -0.97
C CYS A 169 -12.89 -4.89 -1.37
N SER A 170 -13.14 -5.18 -2.65
CA SER A 170 -13.25 -6.55 -3.17
C SER A 170 -11.90 -7.28 -3.28
N ILE A 171 -10.78 -6.56 -3.08
CA ILE A 171 -9.41 -7.10 -3.03
C ILE A 171 -8.75 -6.76 -1.68
N HIS A 172 -9.50 -6.78 -0.58
CA HIS A 172 -9.00 -6.33 0.71
C HIS A 172 -7.66 -6.96 1.15
N PRO A 173 -7.40 -8.26 0.94
CA PRO A 173 -6.10 -8.87 1.23
C PRO A 173 -4.95 -8.31 0.36
N ASP A 174 -5.24 -7.92 -0.88
CA ASP A 174 -4.27 -7.49 -1.88
C ASP A 174 -4.25 -5.97 -2.09
N ARG A 175 -4.94 -5.22 -1.21
CA ARG A 175 -5.02 -3.76 -1.33
C ARG A 175 -3.63 -3.11 -1.25
N PRO A 176 -3.41 -1.97 -1.95
CA PRO A 176 -2.16 -1.22 -1.91
C PRO A 176 -1.72 -0.84 -0.50
N LEU A 177 -0.42 -0.57 -0.35
CA LEU A 177 0.20 -0.16 0.91
C LEU A 177 -0.48 1.10 1.48
N SER A 178 -0.65 2.14 0.66
CA SER A 178 -1.32 3.38 1.06
C SER A 178 -2.76 3.14 1.58
N CYS A 179 -3.49 2.16 1.01
CA CYS A 179 -4.82 1.78 1.51
C CYS A 179 -4.78 1.03 2.84
N ARG A 180 -3.66 0.36 3.18
CA ARG A 180 -3.46 -0.31 4.48
C ARG A 180 -3.12 0.69 5.57
N GLU A 181 -2.42 1.75 5.20
CA GLU A 181 -1.87 2.77 6.08
C GLU A 181 -2.85 3.91 6.39
N TYR A 182 -3.89 4.07 5.57
CA TYR A 182 -4.89 5.10 5.78
C TYR A 182 -5.95 4.66 6.79
N LEU A 183 -5.73 5.01 8.05
CA LEU A 183 -6.65 4.76 9.15
C LEU A 183 -7.05 6.08 9.81
N VAL A 184 -8.30 6.17 10.26
CA VAL A 184 -8.84 7.34 10.95
C VAL A 184 -9.57 6.95 12.25
N THR A 185 -9.53 7.86 13.23
CA THR A 185 -10.32 7.77 14.47
C THR A 185 -11.57 8.64 14.43
N SER A 186 -11.61 9.60 13.49
CA SER A 186 -12.78 10.44 13.23
C SER A 186 -13.91 9.67 12.53
N SER A 187 -15.10 10.26 12.44
CA SER A 187 -16.23 9.68 11.71
C SER A 187 -15.89 9.45 10.23
N PRO A 188 -16.27 8.30 9.63
CA PRO A 188 -16.13 8.05 8.19
C PRO A 188 -16.81 9.10 7.31
N ALA A 189 -17.81 9.84 7.84
CA ALA A 189 -18.47 10.93 7.13
C ALA A 189 -17.47 12.04 6.71
N HIS A 190 -16.43 12.29 7.51
CA HIS A 190 -15.38 13.24 7.13
C HIS A 190 -14.54 12.75 5.94
N CYS A 191 -14.32 11.43 5.82
CA CYS A 191 -13.65 10.86 4.64
C CYS A 191 -14.52 10.93 3.38
N ALA A 192 -15.83 10.96 3.53
CA ALA A 192 -16.81 11.05 2.43
C ALA A 192 -17.15 12.49 2.03
N SER A 193 -16.59 13.50 2.68
CA SER A 193 -16.78 14.91 2.38
C SER A 193 -15.53 15.53 1.75
N LEU A 194 -15.69 16.69 1.06
CA LEU A 194 -14.58 17.46 0.52
C LEU A 194 -13.73 18.17 1.60
N SER A 195 -14.23 18.24 2.82
CA SER A 195 -13.51 18.91 3.91
C SER A 195 -12.50 17.96 4.53
N ALA A 196 -11.24 18.35 4.46
CA ALA A 196 -10.18 17.69 5.22
C ALA A 196 -10.24 18.06 6.72
N GLU A 197 -11.03 19.07 7.09
CA GLU A 197 -11.27 19.44 8.47
C GLU A 197 -12.09 18.36 9.15
N GLY A 198 -11.60 17.87 10.29
CA GLY A 198 -12.24 16.80 11.03
C GLY A 198 -11.76 15.37 10.66
N ILE A 199 -10.89 15.20 9.68
CA ILE A 199 -10.22 13.92 9.46
C ILE A 199 -9.07 13.77 10.47
N GLU A 200 -9.23 12.86 11.42
CA GLU A 200 -8.19 12.50 12.36
C GLU A 200 -7.46 11.24 11.88
N LYS A 201 -6.45 11.44 11.04
CA LYS A 201 -5.61 10.34 10.55
C LYS A 201 -4.78 9.75 11.70
N LEU A 202 -4.75 8.42 11.80
CA LEU A 202 -3.93 7.71 12.76
C LEU A 202 -2.47 7.67 12.27
N PRO A 203 -1.50 8.23 13.02
CA PRO A 203 -0.10 8.18 12.62
C PRO A 203 0.46 6.77 12.80
N LEU A 204 1.19 6.29 11.79
CA LEU A 204 1.95 5.05 11.84
C LEU A 204 3.41 5.32 12.23
N GLU A 205 4.11 4.28 12.68
CA GLU A 205 5.54 4.32 13.09
C GLU A 205 6.50 4.09 11.91
N GLY A 206 6.06 4.39 10.70
CA GLY A 206 6.76 4.27 9.44
C GLY A 206 5.79 4.41 8.28
N ASP A 207 6.32 4.57 7.10
CA ASP A 207 5.55 4.77 5.87
C ASP A 207 6.05 3.81 4.76
N PRO A 208 5.70 2.51 4.85
CA PRO A 208 6.09 1.52 3.84
C PRO A 208 5.67 1.91 2.42
N SER A 209 4.53 2.57 2.24
CA SER A 209 4.07 3.00 0.92
C SER A 209 5.02 4.01 0.29
N MET A 210 5.47 4.99 1.05
CA MET A 210 6.46 5.97 0.59
C MET A 210 7.85 5.36 0.45
N ALA A 211 8.23 4.42 1.31
CA ALA A 211 9.52 3.73 1.22
C ALA A 211 9.60 2.90 -0.06
N VAL A 212 8.57 2.12 -0.38
CA VAL A 212 8.48 1.35 -1.63
C VAL A 212 8.44 2.28 -2.84
N LEU A 213 7.63 3.32 -2.81
CA LEU A 213 7.55 4.32 -3.88
C LEU A 213 8.93 4.91 -4.19
N LYS A 214 9.68 5.33 -3.16
CA LYS A 214 11.03 5.90 -3.32
C LYS A 214 12.07 4.88 -3.78
N ALA A 215 11.92 3.61 -3.43
CA ALA A 215 12.81 2.54 -3.87
C ALA A 215 12.55 2.12 -5.33
N ASP A 216 11.33 2.36 -5.83
CA ASP A 216 10.86 2.02 -7.18
C ASP A 216 10.80 3.24 -8.13
N LEU A 217 11.42 4.36 -7.75
CA LEU A 217 11.29 5.70 -8.37
C LEU A 217 11.73 5.83 -9.83
N ARG A 218 11.96 4.76 -10.56
CA ARG A 218 12.31 4.90 -12.00
C ARG A 218 11.19 5.57 -12.80
N ASP A 219 9.92 5.36 -12.39
CA ASP A 219 8.74 5.83 -13.11
C ASP A 219 7.78 6.71 -12.27
N GLY A 220 8.16 7.08 -11.03
CA GLY A 220 7.33 7.88 -10.15
C GLY A 220 6.12 7.12 -9.59
N TRP A 221 5.09 7.87 -9.16
CA TRP A 221 3.81 7.29 -8.71
C TRP A 221 2.75 7.43 -9.82
N LEU A 222 1.71 6.61 -9.73
CA LEU A 222 0.54 6.74 -10.59
C LEU A 222 -0.75 6.60 -9.77
N PRO A 223 -1.87 7.19 -10.24
CA PRO A 223 -3.18 6.92 -9.67
C PRO A 223 -3.54 5.44 -9.83
N LEU A 224 -4.09 4.81 -8.80
CA LEU A 224 -4.50 3.40 -8.83
C LEU A 224 -5.33 3.06 -10.07
N ILE A 225 -6.22 3.96 -10.50
CA ILE A 225 -7.08 3.75 -11.68
C ILE A 225 -6.30 3.56 -12.98
N HIS A 226 -5.05 3.98 -13.05
CA HIS A 226 -4.16 3.78 -14.19
C HIS A 226 -3.35 2.48 -14.13
N ALA A 227 -3.47 1.67 -13.07
CA ALA A 227 -2.62 0.50 -12.85
C ALA A 227 -2.65 -0.49 -14.03
N LEU A 228 -3.83 -0.78 -14.59
CA LEU A 228 -3.93 -1.73 -15.71
C LEU A 228 -3.39 -1.15 -17.03
N ALA A 229 -3.62 0.12 -17.30
CA ALA A 229 -3.08 0.79 -18.49
C ALA A 229 -1.54 0.91 -18.40
N PHE A 230 -1.00 1.21 -17.22
CA PHE A 230 0.43 1.23 -16.97
C PHE A 230 1.07 -0.13 -17.21
N ASP A 231 0.54 -1.20 -16.64
CA ASP A 231 1.07 -2.55 -16.81
C ASP A 231 1.10 -3.01 -18.28
N GLN A 232 0.09 -2.63 -19.06
CA GLN A 232 0.02 -2.94 -20.50
C GLN A 232 1.01 -2.14 -21.35
N SER A 233 1.39 -0.93 -20.94
CA SER A 233 2.21 -0.02 -21.73
C SER A 233 3.67 0.07 -21.26
N ALA A 234 3.94 -0.21 -20.01
CA ALA A 234 5.27 -0.09 -19.43
C ALA A 234 6.16 -1.31 -19.76
N PRO A 235 7.47 -1.11 -19.87
CA PRO A 235 8.40 -2.23 -20.03
C PRO A 235 8.33 -3.17 -18.81
N PRO A 236 8.74 -4.43 -18.94
CA PRO A 236 8.83 -5.34 -17.80
C PRO A 236 9.65 -4.75 -16.65
N SER A 237 9.27 -5.09 -15.41
CA SER A 237 10.02 -4.66 -14.23
C SER A 237 11.48 -5.07 -14.31
N PRO A 238 12.41 -4.17 -13.99
CA PRO A 238 13.83 -4.52 -13.94
C PRO A 238 14.08 -5.57 -12.83
N ARG A 239 14.90 -6.57 -13.17
CA ARG A 239 15.39 -7.60 -12.26
C ARG A 239 16.90 -7.49 -12.12
N ASP A 240 17.36 -6.31 -11.71
CA ASP A 240 18.77 -5.93 -11.59
C ASP A 240 19.26 -5.87 -10.14
N ARG A 241 18.34 -6.08 -9.18
CA ARG A 241 18.63 -6.13 -7.74
C ARG A 241 18.17 -7.46 -7.15
N THR A 242 18.90 -7.96 -6.17
CA THR A 242 18.50 -9.13 -5.38
C THR A 242 17.41 -8.76 -4.37
N GLY A 243 16.66 -9.76 -3.89
CA GLY A 243 15.68 -9.52 -2.83
C GLY A 243 16.26 -8.83 -1.58
N PRO A 244 17.40 -9.27 -1.03
CA PRO A 244 18.07 -8.56 0.07
C PRO A 244 18.45 -7.11 -0.24
N GLN A 245 18.87 -6.79 -1.47
CA GLN A 245 19.20 -5.42 -1.85
C GLN A 245 17.97 -4.52 -1.90
N ILE A 246 16.87 -5.00 -2.48
CA ILE A 246 15.59 -4.26 -2.51
C ILE A 246 15.08 -4.06 -1.07
N LEU A 247 15.13 -5.13 -0.26
CA LEU A 247 14.71 -5.09 1.12
C LEU A 247 15.49 -4.05 1.94
N ALA A 248 16.83 -4.05 1.82
CA ALA A 248 17.69 -3.09 2.52
C ALA A 248 17.41 -1.64 2.09
N ASP A 249 17.16 -1.40 0.80
CA ASP A 249 16.83 -0.06 0.29
C ASP A 249 15.48 0.43 0.84
N VAL A 250 14.44 -0.40 0.85
CA VAL A 250 13.13 -0.02 1.40
C VAL A 250 13.17 0.16 2.92
N MET A 251 13.79 -0.78 3.64
CA MET A 251 13.88 -0.71 5.10
C MET A 251 14.70 0.50 5.59
N GLY A 252 15.72 0.91 4.83
CA GLY A 252 16.51 2.11 5.11
C GLY A 252 15.76 3.43 4.89
N ARG A 253 14.55 3.39 4.34
CA ARG A 253 13.68 4.56 4.05
C ARG A 253 12.46 4.67 4.96
N LEU A 254 12.25 3.70 5.84
CA LEU A 254 11.18 3.70 6.85
C LEU A 254 11.44 4.71 7.96
#